data_ace3f0c647f124cc5f4f9d601f24eed3
#
_entry.id   ace3f0c647f124cc5f4f9d601f24eed3
#
_cell.length_a   1.000
_cell.length_b   1.000
_cell.length_c   1.000
_cell.angle_alpha   90.00
_cell.angle_beta   90.00
_cell.angle_gamma   90.00
#
_symmetry.space_group_name_H-M   'P 1'
#
loop_
_entity.id
_entity.type
_entity.pdbx_description
1 polymer ?
#
loop_
_entity_poly.entity_id
_entity_poly.type
_entity_poly.pdbx_seq_one_letter_code
_entity_poly.pdbx_strand_id
1 'polypeptide(L)'
;MRVFGWIAPVQVTPVELLVKACWWLAAGMALSAAVCWLVLDLLALPQFTEHSAIIVLLVILWFITLFALTMLFDRMKTLHAIGGLVLLSVIGGLLAASLFSLQLCLVLYGVTGGMFALGALIAHLYGERLRNGRFYWLLAAAGGVLAVVINLALEGDTAQWCTSLFLVVLFSVVSARKSPEMLDSARGLYRQQFVTVQHCATRGALSIWLGAATAFLDILQTLMFLVSSGSSSASR
;
A
#
# COMPACT_ATOMS: atom_id res chain seq x y z
N MET A 1 -8.74 22.84 -46.43
CA MET A 1 -9.09 21.44 -46.11
C MET A 1 -8.17 21.00 -44.94
N ARG A 2 -8.67 20.99 -43.71
CA ARG A 2 -7.92 20.50 -42.54
C ARG A 2 -8.36 19.06 -42.29
N VAL A 3 -7.46 18.14 -42.55
CA VAL A 3 -7.65 16.73 -42.22
C VAL A 3 -7.48 16.62 -40.71
N PHE A 4 -8.59 16.64 -39.98
CA PHE A 4 -8.61 16.25 -38.57
C PHE A 4 -8.36 14.74 -38.52
N GLY A 5 -7.12 14.36 -38.33
CA GLY A 5 -6.76 12.99 -37.95
C GLY A 5 -7.46 12.67 -36.63
N TRP A 6 -8.43 11.81 -36.66
CA TRP A 6 -9.03 11.19 -35.48
C TRP A 6 -7.93 10.40 -34.78
N ILE A 7 -7.33 11.00 -33.77
CA ILE A 7 -6.50 10.25 -32.82
C ILE A 7 -7.49 9.39 -32.05
N ALA A 8 -7.54 8.09 -32.41
CA ALA A 8 -8.35 7.13 -31.69
C ALA A 8 -7.99 7.25 -30.18
N PRO A 9 -8.97 7.35 -29.29
CA PRO A 9 -8.68 7.42 -27.87
C PRO A 9 -7.91 6.17 -27.49
N VAL A 10 -6.70 6.35 -26.92
CA VAL A 10 -5.88 5.23 -26.44
C VAL A 10 -6.72 4.50 -25.38
N GLN A 11 -7.26 3.34 -25.75
CA GLN A 11 -8.02 2.50 -24.83
C GLN A 11 -7.02 1.88 -23.84
N VAL A 12 -6.92 2.49 -22.68
CA VAL A 12 -6.14 1.90 -21.58
C VAL A 12 -6.86 0.64 -21.13
N THR A 13 -6.17 -0.47 -21.25
CA THR A 13 -6.70 -1.73 -20.73
C THR A 13 -6.71 -1.67 -19.20
N PRO A 14 -7.78 -2.19 -18.55
CA PRO A 14 -7.84 -2.30 -17.10
C PRO A 14 -6.59 -2.96 -16.48
N VAL A 15 -6.02 -3.92 -17.19
CA VAL A 15 -4.82 -4.66 -16.79
C VAL A 15 -3.59 -3.75 -16.77
N GLU A 16 -3.39 -2.91 -17.79
CA GLU A 16 -2.25 -1.98 -17.83
C GLU A 16 -2.27 -0.99 -16.66
N LEU A 17 -3.44 -0.48 -16.32
CA LEU A 17 -3.61 0.42 -15.19
C LEU A 17 -3.27 -0.29 -13.87
N LEU A 18 -3.74 -1.52 -13.70
CA LEU A 18 -3.50 -2.32 -12.52
C LEU A 18 -2.02 -2.69 -12.35
N VAL A 19 -1.37 -3.09 -13.44
CA VAL A 19 0.09 -3.38 -13.46
C VAL A 19 0.89 -2.16 -13.03
N LYS A 20 0.59 -0.99 -13.59
CA LYS A 20 1.29 0.26 -13.22
C LYS A 20 1.02 0.66 -11.78
N ALA A 21 -0.22 0.51 -11.27
CA ALA A 21 -0.54 0.80 -9.88
C ALA A 21 0.22 -0.15 -8.92
N CYS A 22 0.30 -1.44 -9.25
CA CYS A 22 1.08 -2.41 -8.47
C CYS A 22 2.58 -2.07 -8.45
N TRP A 23 3.17 -1.62 -9.57
CA TRP A 23 4.56 -1.17 -9.60
C TRP A 23 4.78 0.06 -8.72
N TRP A 24 3.87 1.03 -8.71
CA TRP A 24 3.95 2.18 -7.82
C TRP A 24 3.85 1.79 -6.35
N LEU A 25 2.97 0.83 -6.01
CA LEU A 25 2.87 0.30 -4.65
C LEU A 25 4.15 -0.44 -4.24
N ALA A 26 4.67 -1.30 -5.10
CA ALA A 26 5.92 -2.01 -4.85
C ALA A 26 7.09 -1.03 -4.64
N ALA A 27 7.20 0.01 -5.46
CA ALA A 27 8.21 1.05 -5.31
C ALA A 27 8.06 1.83 -3.99
N GLY A 28 6.83 2.18 -3.60
CA GLY A 28 6.56 2.82 -2.33
C GLY A 28 6.94 1.96 -1.13
N MET A 29 6.60 0.66 -1.15
CA MET A 29 6.98 -0.29 -0.09
C MET A 29 8.51 -0.50 -0.05
N ALA A 30 9.16 -0.59 -1.20
CA ALA A 30 10.62 -0.67 -1.27
C ALA A 30 11.30 0.57 -0.69
N LEU A 31 10.75 1.76 -0.95
CA LEU A 31 11.23 3.00 -0.35
C LEU A 31 11.05 3.00 1.18
N SER A 32 9.92 2.54 1.70
CA SER A 32 9.70 2.39 3.14
C SER A 32 10.68 1.42 3.77
N ALA A 33 10.95 0.29 3.12
CA ALA A 33 11.96 -0.68 3.56
C ALA A 33 13.36 -0.07 3.58
N ALA A 34 13.72 0.68 2.54
CA ALA A 34 15.03 1.35 2.45
C ALA A 34 15.21 2.40 3.55
N VAL A 35 14.16 3.20 3.84
CA VAL A 35 14.20 4.17 4.95
C VAL A 35 14.35 3.45 6.29
N CYS A 36 13.61 2.37 6.51
CA CYS A 36 13.67 1.58 7.73
C CYS A 36 15.07 0.98 7.93
N TRP A 37 15.63 0.36 6.89
CA TRP A 37 16.98 -0.19 6.90
C TRP A 37 18.03 0.88 7.17
N LEU A 38 17.94 2.04 6.49
CA LEU A 38 18.88 3.15 6.67
C LEU A 38 18.87 3.67 8.11
N VAL A 39 17.70 3.77 8.74
CA VAL A 39 17.58 4.25 10.12
C VAL A 39 18.12 3.23 11.13
N LEU A 40 17.76 1.96 10.97
CA LEU A 40 18.06 0.93 11.96
C LEU A 40 19.47 0.35 11.82
N ASP A 41 19.98 0.21 10.60
CA ASP A 41 21.25 -0.45 10.33
C ASP A 41 22.38 0.57 10.07
N LEU A 42 22.18 1.50 9.13
CA LEU A 42 23.24 2.42 8.71
C LEU A 42 23.47 3.55 9.72
N LEU A 43 22.41 4.15 10.26
CA LEU A 43 22.52 5.23 11.24
C LEU A 43 22.68 4.70 12.66
N ALA A 44 22.47 3.40 12.88
CA ALA A 44 22.56 2.73 14.18
C ALA A 44 21.94 3.57 15.31
N LEU A 45 20.76 4.15 15.07
CA LEU A 45 20.08 5.02 16.01
C LEU A 45 19.23 4.17 16.99
N PRO A 46 19.83 3.48 17.99
CA PRO A 46 19.08 2.67 18.94
C PRO A 46 18.16 3.51 19.83
N GLN A 47 18.31 4.81 19.79
CA GLN A 47 17.71 5.75 20.73
C GLN A 47 16.33 6.27 20.33
N PHE A 48 15.84 5.98 19.12
CA PHE A 48 14.48 6.42 18.74
C PHE A 48 13.40 5.76 19.61
N THR A 49 13.64 4.53 20.08
CA THR A 49 12.70 3.81 20.95
C THR A 49 12.66 4.37 22.37
N GLU A 50 13.71 5.05 22.82
CA GLU A 50 13.75 5.64 24.15
C GLU A 50 13.04 7.01 24.23
N HIS A 51 12.81 7.66 23.08
CA HIS A 51 12.18 8.98 23.02
C HIS A 51 10.71 8.87 22.60
N SER A 52 9.83 8.56 23.55
CA SER A 52 8.38 8.48 23.35
C SER A 52 7.79 9.71 22.62
N ALA A 53 8.37 10.90 22.84
CA ALA A 53 7.94 12.12 22.17
C ALA A 53 8.15 12.09 20.65
N ILE A 54 9.22 11.49 20.15
CA ILE A 54 9.49 11.35 18.71
C ILE A 54 8.50 10.40 18.07
N ILE A 55 8.20 9.28 18.71
CA ILE A 55 7.21 8.31 18.24
C ILE A 55 5.83 8.97 18.13
N VAL A 56 5.41 9.69 19.18
CA VAL A 56 4.13 10.42 19.18
C VAL A 56 4.09 11.46 18.05
N LEU A 57 5.18 12.21 17.83
CA LEU A 57 5.28 13.17 16.75
C LEU A 57 5.15 12.50 15.37
N LEU A 58 5.83 11.37 15.14
CA LEU A 58 5.75 10.61 13.89
C LEU A 58 4.36 10.05 13.65
N VAL A 59 3.69 9.54 14.69
CA VAL A 59 2.30 9.08 14.62
C VAL A 59 1.37 10.24 14.23
N ILE A 60 1.49 11.39 14.89
CA ILE A 60 0.69 12.58 14.57
C ILE A 60 0.95 13.03 13.13
N LEU A 61 2.22 13.09 12.70
CA LEU A 61 2.59 13.48 11.35
C LEU A 61 2.03 12.50 10.32
N TRP A 62 2.05 11.20 10.60
CA TRP A 62 1.48 10.18 9.75
C TRP A 62 -0.05 10.35 9.60
N PHE A 63 -0.76 10.60 10.71
CA PHE A 63 -2.21 10.87 10.68
C PHE A 63 -2.54 12.15 9.92
N ILE A 64 -1.81 13.24 10.14
CA ILE A 64 -1.99 14.50 9.40
C ILE A 64 -1.78 14.27 7.91
N THR A 65 -0.74 13.53 7.55
CA THR A 65 -0.43 13.21 6.14
C THR A 65 -1.54 12.37 5.51
N LEU A 66 -2.02 11.32 6.19
CA LEU A 66 -3.15 10.51 5.74
C LEU A 66 -4.40 11.36 5.53
N PHE A 67 -4.74 12.21 6.50
CA PHE A 67 -5.93 13.06 6.42
C PHE A 67 -5.80 14.08 5.28
N ALA A 68 -4.66 14.77 5.17
CA ALA A 68 -4.41 15.74 4.12
C ALA A 68 -4.49 15.09 2.72
N LEU A 69 -3.87 13.92 2.55
CA LEU A 69 -3.91 13.19 1.28
C LEU A 69 -5.33 12.72 0.94
N THR A 70 -6.10 12.28 1.92
CA THR A 70 -7.50 11.87 1.70
C THR A 70 -8.36 13.06 1.27
N MET A 71 -8.20 14.22 1.94
CA MET A 71 -8.95 15.44 1.60
C MET A 71 -8.58 16.05 0.25
N LEU A 72 -7.30 15.95 -0.13
CA LEU A 72 -6.80 16.51 -1.37
C LEU A 72 -6.89 15.55 -2.55
N PHE A 73 -7.26 14.28 -2.31
CA PHE A 73 -7.18 13.19 -3.28
C PHE A 73 -7.83 13.52 -4.63
N ASP A 74 -9.01 14.11 -4.63
CA ASP A 74 -9.76 14.41 -5.86
C ASP A 74 -9.15 15.56 -6.68
N ARG A 75 -8.37 16.43 -6.05
CA ARG A 75 -7.74 17.60 -6.68
C ARG A 75 -6.28 17.38 -7.06
N MET A 76 -5.71 16.20 -6.75
CA MET A 76 -4.29 15.93 -6.97
C MET A 76 -3.95 15.77 -8.45
N LYS A 77 -2.90 16.50 -8.88
CA LYS A 77 -2.18 16.25 -10.14
C LYS A 77 -1.22 15.07 -9.94
N THR A 78 -0.72 14.49 -11.04
CA THR A 78 0.21 13.32 -11.02
C THR A 78 1.41 13.55 -10.09
N LEU A 79 2.03 14.73 -10.16
CA LEU A 79 3.19 15.05 -9.33
C LEU A 79 2.87 15.08 -7.84
N HIS A 80 1.69 15.59 -7.47
CA HIS A 80 1.24 15.59 -6.07
C HIS A 80 0.91 14.18 -5.57
N ALA A 81 0.36 13.32 -6.44
CA ALA A 81 0.09 11.92 -6.08
C ALA A 81 1.41 11.13 -5.87
N ILE A 82 2.42 11.35 -6.71
CA ILE A 82 3.76 10.78 -6.53
C ILE A 82 4.39 11.32 -5.24
N GLY A 83 4.36 12.64 -5.02
CA GLY A 83 4.86 13.26 -3.80
C GLY A 83 4.17 12.72 -2.55
N GLY A 84 2.86 12.52 -2.59
CA GLY A 84 2.07 11.90 -1.50
C GLY A 84 2.49 10.47 -1.23
N LEU A 85 2.71 9.67 -2.27
CA LEU A 85 3.17 8.29 -2.15
C LEU A 85 4.58 8.24 -1.51
N VAL A 86 5.50 9.08 -1.99
CA VAL A 86 6.86 9.18 -1.44
C VAL A 86 6.82 9.63 0.02
N LEU A 87 6.01 10.65 0.34
CA LEU A 87 5.88 11.16 1.71
C LEU A 87 5.34 10.10 2.66
N LEU A 88 4.27 9.38 2.27
CA LEU A 88 3.73 8.26 3.05
C LEU A 88 4.75 7.15 3.24
N SER A 89 5.53 6.84 2.19
CA SER A 89 6.57 5.81 2.26
C SER A 89 7.68 6.19 3.25
N VAL A 90 8.13 7.43 3.23
CA VAL A 90 9.19 7.92 4.13
C VAL A 90 8.68 7.95 5.56
N ILE A 91 7.53 8.57 5.81
CA ILE A 91 6.98 8.65 7.17
C ILE A 91 6.62 7.26 7.70
N GLY A 92 6.04 6.40 6.85
CA GLY A 92 5.73 5.01 7.20
C GLY A 92 6.98 4.20 7.53
N GLY A 93 8.06 4.36 6.77
CA GLY A 93 9.36 3.74 7.04
C GLY A 93 9.98 4.21 8.35
N LEU A 94 9.96 5.53 8.62
CA LEU A 94 10.43 6.12 9.88
C LEU A 94 9.61 5.63 11.09
N LEU A 95 8.30 5.61 10.95
CA LEU A 95 7.39 5.13 11.99
C LEU A 95 7.60 3.64 12.28
N ALA A 96 7.73 2.83 11.24
CA ALA A 96 8.01 1.41 11.40
C ALA A 96 9.38 1.17 12.06
N ALA A 97 10.42 1.93 11.66
CA ALA A 97 11.74 1.85 12.28
C ALA A 97 11.73 2.23 13.78
N SER A 98 10.80 3.10 14.18
CA SER A 98 10.66 3.50 15.60
C SER A 98 9.86 2.50 16.44
N LEU A 99 9.04 1.66 15.82
CA LEU A 99 8.14 0.74 16.53
C LEU A 99 8.58 -0.72 16.45
N PHE A 100 9.31 -1.10 15.41
CA PHE A 100 9.58 -2.49 15.07
C PHE A 100 11.08 -2.76 14.88
N SER A 101 11.46 -4.03 15.06
CA SER A 101 12.79 -4.51 14.70
C SER A 101 13.02 -4.49 13.19
N LEU A 102 14.29 -4.47 12.78
CA LEU A 102 14.66 -4.53 11.36
C LEU A 102 14.05 -5.76 10.66
N GLN A 103 14.06 -6.92 11.31
CA GLN A 103 13.47 -8.14 10.77
C GLN A 103 11.97 -7.99 10.50
N LEU A 104 11.23 -7.43 11.47
CA LEU A 104 9.80 -7.22 11.30
C LEU A 104 9.50 -6.19 10.20
N CYS A 105 10.31 -5.13 10.07
CA CYS A 105 10.20 -4.16 8.99
C CYS A 105 10.46 -4.79 7.62
N LEU A 106 11.47 -5.65 7.50
CA LEU A 106 11.77 -6.39 6.27
C LEU A 106 10.64 -7.35 5.90
N VAL A 107 10.04 -8.04 6.88
CA VAL A 107 8.87 -8.89 6.66
C VAL A 107 7.69 -8.05 6.18
N LEU A 108 7.38 -6.96 6.87
CA LEU A 108 6.24 -6.08 6.57
C LEU A 108 6.31 -5.51 5.15
N TYR A 109 7.42 -4.87 4.82
CA TYR A 109 7.58 -4.21 3.52
C TYR A 109 8.05 -5.18 2.41
N GLY A 110 8.84 -6.20 2.75
CA GLY A 110 9.31 -7.20 1.80
C GLY A 110 8.18 -8.08 1.28
N VAL A 111 7.31 -8.57 2.17
CA VAL A 111 6.14 -9.38 1.78
C VAL A 111 5.16 -8.54 0.96
N THR A 112 4.79 -7.36 1.44
CA THR A 112 3.80 -6.51 0.75
C THR A 112 4.33 -5.95 -0.56
N GLY A 113 5.55 -5.42 -0.58
CA GLY A 113 6.19 -4.90 -1.79
C GLY A 113 6.43 -5.99 -2.82
N GLY A 114 6.95 -7.14 -2.38
CA GLY A 114 7.15 -8.32 -3.23
C GLY A 114 5.85 -8.88 -3.79
N MET A 115 4.77 -8.92 -3.00
CA MET A 115 3.44 -9.31 -3.45
C MET A 115 2.95 -8.45 -4.61
N PHE A 116 3.08 -7.12 -4.50
CA PHE A 116 2.70 -6.21 -5.57
C PHE A 116 3.62 -6.30 -6.79
N ALA A 117 4.93 -6.47 -6.59
CA ALA A 117 5.88 -6.65 -7.69
C ALA A 117 5.60 -7.94 -8.48
N LEU A 118 5.40 -9.06 -7.78
CA LEU A 118 5.00 -10.33 -8.41
C LEU A 118 3.63 -10.24 -9.05
N GLY A 119 2.66 -9.59 -8.41
CA GLY A 119 1.35 -9.33 -8.96
C GLY A 119 1.41 -8.54 -10.27
N ALA A 120 2.24 -7.50 -10.33
CA ALA A 120 2.47 -6.73 -11.55
C ALA A 120 3.12 -7.59 -12.65
N LEU A 121 4.12 -8.40 -12.30
CA LEU A 121 4.79 -9.30 -13.24
C LEU A 121 3.82 -10.34 -13.80
N ILE A 122 3.05 -10.99 -12.95
CA ILE A 122 2.03 -11.99 -13.35
C ILE A 122 0.99 -11.34 -14.25
N ALA A 123 0.49 -10.15 -13.89
CA ALA A 123 -0.48 -9.42 -14.70
C ALA A 123 0.11 -9.00 -16.06
N HIS A 124 1.39 -8.64 -16.09
CA HIS A 124 2.08 -8.32 -17.35
C HIS A 124 2.22 -9.55 -18.27
N LEU A 125 2.56 -10.71 -17.72
CA LEU A 125 2.77 -11.95 -18.46
C LEU A 125 1.45 -12.57 -18.98
N TYR A 126 0.41 -12.55 -18.16
CA TYR A 126 -0.87 -13.19 -18.49
C TYR A 126 -1.88 -12.26 -19.18
N GLY A 127 -1.65 -10.93 -19.11
CA GLY A 127 -2.44 -9.92 -19.81
C GLY A 127 -3.95 -10.05 -19.58
N GLU A 128 -4.72 -9.95 -20.66
CA GLU A 128 -6.20 -9.99 -20.62
C GLU A 128 -6.82 -11.31 -20.13
N ARG A 129 -6.02 -12.39 -20.03
CA ARG A 129 -6.50 -13.68 -19.49
C ARG A 129 -6.81 -13.60 -18.00
N LEU A 130 -6.28 -12.60 -17.30
CA LEU A 130 -6.56 -12.31 -15.88
C LEU A 130 -7.86 -11.51 -15.73
N ARG A 131 -8.97 -12.06 -16.20
CA ARG A 131 -10.27 -11.40 -16.09
C ARG A 131 -10.79 -11.46 -14.65
N ASN A 132 -11.12 -10.29 -14.07
CA ASN A 132 -11.95 -10.04 -12.87
C ASN A 132 -11.92 -11.11 -11.77
N GLY A 133 -11.32 -10.80 -10.65
CA GLY A 133 -11.29 -11.63 -9.45
C GLY A 133 -10.10 -12.60 -9.37
N ARG A 134 -9.68 -13.22 -10.47
CA ARG A 134 -8.51 -14.12 -10.47
C ARG A 134 -7.21 -13.41 -10.13
N PHE A 135 -7.08 -12.14 -10.52
CA PHE A 135 -5.91 -11.32 -10.20
C PHE A 135 -5.68 -11.21 -8.69
N TYR A 136 -6.73 -10.98 -7.90
CA TYR A 136 -6.62 -10.82 -6.45
C TYR A 136 -6.28 -12.11 -5.73
N TRP A 137 -6.80 -13.23 -6.22
CA TRP A 137 -6.41 -14.57 -5.73
C TRP A 137 -4.95 -14.87 -6.03
N LEU A 138 -4.47 -14.51 -7.23
CA LEU A 138 -3.05 -14.64 -7.58
C LEU A 138 -2.17 -13.70 -6.74
N LEU A 139 -2.63 -12.48 -6.50
CA LEU A 139 -1.95 -11.53 -5.63
C LEU A 139 -1.84 -12.08 -4.19
N ALA A 140 -2.92 -12.62 -3.64
CA ALA A 140 -2.95 -13.25 -2.33
C ALA A 140 -2.04 -14.50 -2.28
N ALA A 141 -2.08 -15.34 -3.31
CA ALA A 141 -1.22 -16.51 -3.41
C ALA A 141 0.27 -16.13 -3.49
N ALA A 142 0.63 -15.15 -4.32
CA ALA A 142 1.99 -14.64 -4.43
C ALA A 142 2.47 -14.07 -3.09
N GLY A 143 1.63 -13.29 -2.41
CA GLY A 143 1.92 -12.77 -1.07
C GLY A 143 2.08 -13.87 -0.03
N GLY A 144 1.22 -14.89 -0.06
CA GLY A 144 1.31 -16.05 0.82
C GLY A 144 2.61 -16.83 0.63
N VAL A 145 3.00 -17.10 -0.61
CA VAL A 145 4.28 -17.78 -0.92
C VAL A 145 5.46 -16.93 -0.43
N LEU A 146 5.45 -15.61 -0.69
CA LEU A 146 6.50 -14.72 -0.19
C LEU A 146 6.54 -14.66 1.33
N ALA A 147 5.40 -14.61 2.00
CA ALA A 147 5.34 -14.65 3.47
C ALA A 147 6.01 -15.91 4.00
N VAL A 148 5.73 -17.08 3.40
CA VAL A 148 6.38 -18.34 3.78
C VAL A 148 7.90 -18.27 3.53
N VAL A 149 8.32 -17.87 2.34
CA VAL A 149 9.76 -17.84 1.96
C VAL A 149 10.53 -16.87 2.85
N ILE A 150 10.01 -15.66 3.06
CA ILE A 150 10.71 -14.63 3.86
C ILE A 150 10.76 -15.02 5.34
N ASN A 151 9.67 -15.55 5.91
CA ASN A 151 9.68 -15.98 7.31
C ASN A 151 10.57 -17.19 7.55
N LEU A 152 10.65 -18.13 6.60
CA LEU A 152 11.60 -19.25 6.69
C LEU A 152 13.04 -18.77 6.58
N ALA A 153 13.33 -17.82 5.69
CA ALA A 153 14.68 -17.30 5.49
C ALA A 153 15.17 -16.44 6.68
N LEU A 154 14.27 -15.79 7.39
CA LEU A 154 14.57 -14.93 8.54
C LEU A 154 14.39 -15.65 9.89
N GLU A 155 14.06 -16.95 9.88
CA GLU A 155 13.73 -17.73 11.09
C GLU A 155 12.64 -17.02 11.93
N GLY A 156 11.60 -16.53 11.23
CA GLY A 156 10.57 -15.66 11.80
C GLY A 156 9.83 -16.28 12.97
N ASP A 157 9.59 -15.49 13.99
CA ASP A 157 8.76 -15.85 15.14
C ASP A 157 7.26 -15.88 14.81
N THR A 158 6.43 -16.34 15.74
CA THR A 158 4.98 -16.44 15.55
C THR A 158 4.35 -15.07 15.23
N ALA A 159 4.86 -13.98 15.82
CA ALA A 159 4.33 -12.64 15.58
C ALA A 159 4.63 -12.17 14.16
N GLN A 160 5.80 -12.46 13.63
CA GLN A 160 6.19 -12.18 12.24
C GLN A 160 5.32 -12.96 11.24
N TRP A 161 5.06 -14.25 11.51
CA TRP A 161 4.16 -15.07 10.70
C TRP A 161 2.74 -14.50 10.68
N CYS A 162 2.17 -14.20 11.85
CA CYS A 162 0.83 -13.61 11.94
C CYS A 162 0.76 -12.26 11.23
N THR A 163 1.75 -11.39 11.42
CA THR A 163 1.80 -10.06 10.79
C THR A 163 1.89 -10.15 9.27
N SER A 164 2.76 -11.01 8.74
CA SER A 164 2.93 -11.17 7.29
C SER A 164 1.65 -11.70 6.62
N LEU A 165 1.02 -12.72 7.19
CA LEU A 165 -0.24 -13.27 6.67
C LEU A 165 -1.39 -12.25 6.77
N PHE A 166 -1.48 -11.53 7.88
CA PHE A 166 -2.47 -10.46 8.05
C PHE A 166 -2.32 -9.39 6.96
N LEU A 167 -1.10 -8.94 6.68
CA LEU A 167 -0.84 -7.94 5.65
C LEU A 167 -1.19 -8.43 4.24
N VAL A 168 -0.88 -9.68 3.92
CA VAL A 168 -1.25 -10.29 2.64
C VAL A 168 -2.77 -10.26 2.45
N VAL A 169 -3.52 -10.66 3.47
CA VAL A 169 -4.99 -10.64 3.43
C VAL A 169 -5.50 -9.20 3.34
N LEU A 170 -5.01 -8.29 4.19
CA LEU A 170 -5.42 -6.89 4.22
C LEU A 170 -5.24 -6.23 2.85
N PHE A 171 -4.03 -6.29 2.29
CA PHE A 171 -3.74 -5.66 1.00
C PHE A 171 -4.45 -6.33 -0.17
N SER A 172 -4.65 -7.63 -0.14
CA SER A 172 -5.43 -8.34 -1.18
C SER A 172 -6.90 -7.92 -1.16
N VAL A 173 -7.52 -7.85 0.02
CA VAL A 173 -8.92 -7.42 0.18
C VAL A 173 -9.09 -5.95 -0.20
N VAL A 174 -8.21 -5.07 0.27
CA VAL A 174 -8.26 -3.65 -0.06
C VAL A 174 -8.05 -3.42 -1.56
N SER A 175 -7.09 -4.12 -2.17
CA SER A 175 -6.88 -4.05 -3.62
C SER A 175 -8.11 -4.50 -4.39
N ALA A 176 -8.74 -5.60 -3.98
CA ALA A 176 -9.96 -6.09 -4.60
C ALA A 176 -11.12 -5.07 -4.49
N ARG A 177 -11.25 -4.42 -3.34
CA ARG A 177 -12.29 -3.42 -3.09
C ARG A 177 -12.05 -2.11 -3.85
N LYS A 178 -10.79 -1.64 -3.90
CA LYS A 178 -10.44 -0.35 -4.51
C LYS A 178 -10.26 -0.39 -6.03
N SER A 179 -10.03 -1.55 -6.62
CA SER A 179 -9.83 -1.66 -8.07
C SER A 179 -11.02 -1.22 -8.91
N PRO A 180 -12.28 -1.57 -8.61
CA PRO A 180 -13.43 -1.07 -9.36
C PRO A 180 -13.52 0.46 -9.33
N GLU A 181 -13.33 1.06 -8.15
CA GLU A 181 -13.32 2.52 -7.97
C GLU A 181 -12.21 3.19 -8.81
N MET A 182 -11.04 2.57 -8.84
CA MET A 182 -9.90 3.03 -9.64
C MET A 182 -10.21 2.97 -11.15
N LEU A 183 -10.82 1.88 -11.61
CA LEU A 183 -11.19 1.70 -13.01
C LEU A 183 -12.29 2.66 -13.44
N ASP A 184 -13.28 2.91 -12.61
CA ASP A 184 -14.37 3.84 -12.91
C ASP A 184 -13.87 5.29 -12.89
N SER A 185 -13.00 5.64 -11.94
CA SER A 185 -12.30 6.93 -11.92
C SER A 185 -11.45 7.13 -13.17
N ALA A 186 -10.71 6.11 -13.60
CA ALA A 186 -9.92 6.16 -14.82
C ALA A 186 -10.80 6.39 -16.06
N ARG A 187 -11.92 5.68 -16.19
CA ARG A 187 -12.88 5.87 -17.30
C ARG A 187 -13.47 7.27 -17.32
N GLY A 188 -13.79 7.84 -16.16
CA GLY A 188 -14.27 9.22 -16.01
C GLY A 188 -13.25 10.25 -16.47
N LEU A 189 -11.99 10.08 -16.05
CA LEU A 189 -10.87 10.96 -16.38
C LEU A 189 -10.48 10.88 -17.87
N TYR A 190 -10.57 9.71 -18.49
CA TYR A 190 -10.31 9.53 -19.93
C TYR A 190 -11.26 10.31 -20.81
N ARG A 191 -12.50 10.52 -20.39
CA ARG A 191 -13.47 11.39 -21.13
C ARG A 191 -13.04 12.85 -21.15
N GLN A 192 -12.15 13.28 -20.27
CA GLN A 192 -11.67 14.66 -20.17
C GLN A 192 -10.39 14.95 -20.97
N GLN A 193 -9.93 14.05 -21.83
CA GLN A 193 -8.85 14.18 -22.82
C GLN A 193 -7.43 14.55 -22.33
N PHE A 194 -7.21 14.81 -21.03
CA PHE A 194 -5.92 15.32 -20.52
C PHE A 194 -5.22 14.43 -19.50
N VAL A 195 -5.69 13.19 -19.30
CA VAL A 195 -5.20 12.34 -18.22
C VAL A 195 -4.40 11.17 -18.75
N THR A 196 -3.15 11.06 -18.31
CA THR A 196 -2.27 9.95 -18.66
C THR A 196 -2.57 8.71 -17.83
N VAL A 197 -2.30 7.50 -18.40
CA VAL A 197 -2.37 6.22 -17.67
C VAL A 197 -1.59 6.27 -16.37
N GLN A 198 -0.47 6.98 -16.37
CA GLN A 198 0.39 7.13 -15.20
C GLN A 198 -0.29 7.92 -14.09
N HIS A 199 -1.06 8.95 -14.41
CA HIS A 199 -1.86 9.69 -13.42
C HIS A 199 -2.88 8.79 -12.74
N CYS A 200 -3.63 8.01 -13.51
CA CYS A 200 -4.61 7.08 -12.95
C CYS A 200 -3.94 5.98 -12.12
N ALA A 201 -2.77 5.48 -12.56
CA ALA A 201 -2.04 4.45 -11.85
C ALA A 201 -1.47 4.92 -10.51
N THR A 202 -0.86 6.12 -10.47
CA THR A 202 -0.34 6.69 -9.21
C THR A 202 -1.43 7.02 -8.22
N ARG A 203 -2.55 7.58 -8.69
CA ARG A 203 -3.74 7.79 -7.84
C ARG A 203 -4.31 6.46 -7.36
N GLY A 204 -4.38 5.45 -8.21
CA GLY A 204 -4.83 4.10 -7.84
C GLY A 204 -3.94 3.48 -6.77
N ALA A 205 -2.62 3.55 -6.92
CA ALA A 205 -1.68 3.09 -5.91
C ALA A 205 -1.86 3.81 -4.57
N LEU A 206 -1.97 5.14 -4.60
CA LEU A 206 -2.20 5.94 -3.41
C LEU A 206 -3.54 5.57 -2.74
N SER A 207 -4.61 5.34 -3.52
CA SER A 207 -5.92 4.95 -2.98
C SER A 207 -5.90 3.58 -2.30
N ILE A 208 -5.14 2.62 -2.83
CA ILE A 208 -4.95 1.30 -2.20
C ILE A 208 -4.18 1.45 -0.88
N TRP A 209 -3.12 2.25 -0.86
CA TRP A 209 -2.36 2.49 0.36
C TRP A 209 -3.19 3.18 1.43
N LEU A 210 -3.87 4.29 1.09
CA LEU A 210 -4.79 4.98 2.00
C LEU A 210 -5.89 4.04 2.50
N GLY A 211 -6.46 3.23 1.59
CA GLY A 211 -7.46 2.23 1.94
C GLY A 211 -6.95 1.16 2.90
N ALA A 212 -5.70 0.71 2.76
CA ALA A 212 -5.09 -0.24 3.69
C ALA A 212 -4.85 0.40 5.06
N ALA A 213 -4.36 1.65 5.09
CA ALA A 213 -4.15 2.38 6.33
C ALA A 213 -5.47 2.63 7.08
N THR A 214 -6.53 3.05 6.39
CA THR A 214 -7.86 3.25 7.00
C THR A 214 -8.46 1.94 7.49
N ALA A 215 -8.40 0.86 6.71
CA ALA A 215 -8.89 -0.45 7.12
C ALA A 215 -8.15 -0.99 8.35
N PHE A 216 -6.84 -0.76 8.44
CA PHE A 216 -6.04 -1.11 9.62
C PHE A 216 -6.52 -0.34 10.87
N LEU A 217 -6.77 0.96 10.73
CA LEU A 217 -7.29 1.79 11.82
C LEU A 217 -8.69 1.34 12.27
N ASP A 218 -9.57 1.01 11.34
CA ASP A 218 -10.92 0.50 11.64
C ASP A 218 -10.84 -0.81 12.43
N ILE A 219 -9.92 -1.70 12.06
CA ILE A 219 -9.69 -2.96 12.79
C ILE A 219 -9.18 -2.67 14.20
N LEU A 220 -8.20 -1.79 14.35
CA LEU A 220 -7.68 -1.40 15.69
C LEU A 220 -8.77 -0.80 16.56
N GLN A 221 -9.57 0.10 16.03
CA GLN A 221 -10.68 0.72 16.76
C GLN A 221 -11.70 -0.33 17.21
N THR A 222 -12.04 -1.28 16.34
CA THR A 222 -12.96 -2.39 16.67
C THR A 222 -12.40 -3.27 17.77
N LEU A 223 -11.11 -3.63 17.72
CA LEU A 223 -10.45 -4.41 18.74
C LEU A 223 -10.41 -3.68 20.09
N MET A 224 -10.10 -2.39 20.10
CA MET A 224 -10.12 -1.58 21.32
C MET A 224 -11.51 -1.51 21.95
N PHE A 225 -12.55 -1.38 21.11
CA PHE A 225 -13.94 -1.41 21.59
C PHE A 225 -14.31 -2.77 22.22
N LEU A 226 -13.94 -3.88 21.58
CA LEU A 226 -14.19 -5.22 22.11
C LEU A 226 -13.48 -5.47 23.44
N VAL A 227 -12.23 -5.04 23.58
CA VAL A 227 -11.46 -5.16 24.83
C VAL A 227 -12.10 -4.33 25.94
N SER A 228 -12.50 -3.08 25.64
CA SER A 228 -13.13 -2.20 26.63
C SER A 228 -14.51 -2.70 27.08
N SER A 229 -15.30 -3.29 26.17
CA SER A 229 -16.61 -3.86 26.49
C SER A 229 -16.51 -5.16 27.30
N GLY A 230 -15.47 -5.99 27.04
CA GLY A 230 -15.19 -7.20 27.79
C GLY A 230 -14.80 -6.95 29.26
N SER A 231 -14.06 -5.88 29.54
CA SER A 231 -13.65 -5.52 30.89
C SER A 231 -14.83 -5.08 31.79
N SER A 232 -15.86 -4.47 31.20
CA SER A 232 -17.04 -4.02 31.96
C SER A 232 -17.99 -5.15 32.38
N SER A 233 -17.94 -6.32 31.72
CA SER A 233 -18.74 -7.49 32.05
C SER A 233 -18.12 -8.39 33.12
N ALA A 234 -16.81 -8.28 33.37
CA ALA A 234 -16.08 -9.04 34.37
C ALA A 234 -16.15 -8.43 35.78
N SER A 235 -16.72 -7.22 35.92
CA SER A 235 -16.85 -6.50 37.21
C SER A 235 -18.27 -6.56 37.82
N ARG A 236 -19.15 -7.37 37.29
CA ARG A 236 -20.49 -7.68 37.84
C ARG A 236 -20.54 -9.13 38.27
#